data_d212d4ba8a24875b2718b50e22fc573c
#
_entry.id   d212d4ba8a24875b2718b50e22fc573c
#
_cell.length_a   1.000
_cell.length_b   1.000
_cell.length_c   1.000
_cell.angle_alpha   90.00
_cell.angle_beta   90.00
_cell.angle_gamma   90.00
#
_symmetry.space_group_name_H-M   'P 1'
#
loop_
_entity.id
_entity.type
_entity.pdbx_description
1 polymer ?
#
loop_
_entity_poly.entity_id
_entity_poly.type
_entity_poly.pdbx_seq_one_letter_code
_entity_poly.pdbx_strand_id
1 'polypeptide(L)'
;MKKYIHYLTIAIITLLFTGCTESDDEFFATKAVTVNNKIEVSASGNVLNVSCNFDRILNYGSDAPLDLFLTTTSRSFFFNYSMQKRNTSGNWENYVPTTLTATKGDNFVGSYISGIQQLDALDTTYEYDTDITLSPGQYRVVVEPRIVSLDSQDVVTVTINTTT
;
A
#
# COMPACT_ATOMS: atom_id res chain seq x y z
N MET A 1 45.27 -15.99 44.07
CA MET A 1 45.15 -16.15 42.60
C MET A 1 43.80 -16.76 42.16
N LYS A 2 43.27 -17.86 42.77
CA LYS A 2 41.99 -18.45 42.34
C LYS A 2 40.75 -17.51 42.36
N LYS A 3 40.67 -16.60 43.33
CA LYS A 3 39.54 -15.65 43.44
C LYS A 3 39.45 -14.63 42.29
N TYR A 4 40.59 -14.19 41.79
CA TYR A 4 40.61 -13.22 40.69
C TYR A 4 40.19 -13.86 39.32
N ILE A 5 40.45 -15.18 39.17
CA ILE A 5 40.06 -15.91 37.96
C ILE A 5 38.52 -15.99 37.89
N HIS A 6 37.82 -16.22 39.00
CA HIS A 6 36.36 -16.25 39.01
C HIS A 6 35.73 -14.90 38.67
N TYR A 7 36.29 -13.78 39.20
CA TYR A 7 35.80 -12.44 38.85
C TYR A 7 36.05 -12.09 37.36
N LEU A 8 37.21 -12.51 36.81
CA LEU A 8 37.50 -12.32 35.40
C LEU A 8 36.57 -13.14 34.51
N THR A 9 36.26 -14.38 34.89
CA THR A 9 35.34 -15.24 34.12
C THR A 9 33.90 -14.70 34.13
N ILE A 10 33.44 -14.18 35.29
CA ILE A 10 32.10 -13.55 35.38
C ILE A 10 32.05 -12.27 34.56
N ALA A 11 33.10 -11.43 34.56
CA ALA A 11 33.15 -10.21 33.76
C ALA A 11 33.17 -10.49 32.25
N ILE A 12 33.83 -11.54 31.79
CA ILE A 12 33.82 -11.96 30.38
C ILE A 12 32.45 -12.49 29.98
N ILE A 13 31.81 -13.29 30.86
CA ILE A 13 30.47 -13.83 30.57
C ILE A 13 29.44 -12.68 30.50
N THR A 14 29.48 -11.71 31.40
CA THR A 14 28.57 -10.54 31.31
C THR A 14 28.80 -9.71 30.07
N LEU A 15 30.03 -9.54 29.61
CA LEU A 15 30.34 -8.84 28.35
C LEU A 15 29.82 -9.57 27.11
N LEU A 16 29.71 -10.90 27.15
CA LEU A 16 29.18 -11.69 26.04
C LEU A 16 27.64 -11.63 25.94
N PHE A 17 26.95 -11.30 27.03
CA PHE A 17 25.48 -11.15 27.04
C PHE A 17 24.97 -9.73 26.80
N THR A 18 25.83 -8.71 26.74
CA THR A 18 25.41 -7.34 26.41
C THR A 18 25.39 -7.04 24.90
N GLY A 19 25.66 -8.02 24.06
CA GLY A 19 25.83 -7.85 22.62
C GLY A 19 24.62 -8.21 21.73
N CYS A 20 23.44 -8.48 22.28
CA CYS A 20 22.27 -8.81 21.46
C CYS A 20 20.98 -8.27 22.08
N THR A 21 20.82 -6.97 22.10
CA THR A 21 19.52 -6.32 22.30
C THR A 21 19.32 -5.17 21.30
N GLU A 22 19.86 -5.30 20.10
CA GLU A 22 19.25 -4.61 18.97
C GLU A 22 18.05 -5.48 18.60
N SER A 23 16.87 -4.94 18.84
CA SER A 23 15.62 -5.63 18.56
C SER A 23 15.53 -5.89 17.06
N ASP A 24 15.07 -7.09 16.68
CA ASP A 24 14.73 -7.47 15.30
C ASP A 24 13.65 -6.54 14.68
N ASP A 25 13.25 -5.47 15.36
CA ASP A 25 12.28 -4.48 14.89
C ASP A 25 12.78 -3.68 13.67
N GLU A 26 14.09 -3.62 13.42
CA GLU A 26 14.63 -3.05 12.19
C GLU A 26 14.41 -3.94 10.96
N PHE A 27 14.15 -5.22 11.15
CA PHE A 27 13.96 -6.18 10.05
C PHE A 27 12.60 -6.07 9.35
N PHE A 28 11.61 -5.39 9.94
CA PHE A 28 10.28 -5.16 9.36
C PHE A 28 9.85 -3.71 9.52
N ALA A 29 10.69 -2.79 9.08
CA ALA A 29 10.37 -1.37 9.19
C ALA A 29 9.14 -1.03 8.32
N THR A 30 8.11 -0.47 8.93
CA THR A 30 6.98 0.11 8.21
C THR A 30 7.12 1.62 8.22
N LYS A 31 7.16 2.23 7.04
CA LYS A 31 7.13 3.69 6.89
C LYS A 31 5.75 4.13 6.43
N ALA A 32 5.08 4.94 7.25
CA ALA A 32 3.81 5.57 6.88
C ALA A 32 4.05 7.02 6.47
N VAL A 33 3.48 7.43 5.35
CA VAL A 33 3.50 8.79 4.84
C VAL A 33 2.07 9.23 4.50
N THR A 34 1.80 10.54 4.49
CA THR A 34 0.49 11.07 4.13
C THR A 34 0.61 11.96 2.91
N VAL A 35 -0.11 11.61 1.85
CA VAL A 35 -0.19 12.39 0.61
C VAL A 35 -1.63 12.38 0.12
N ASN A 36 -2.26 13.54 0.05
CA ASN A 36 -3.67 13.64 -0.29
C ASN A 36 -3.96 13.44 -1.78
N ASN A 37 -5.22 13.12 -2.09
CA ASN A 37 -5.78 13.06 -3.44
C ASN A 37 -4.99 12.16 -4.41
N LYS A 38 -4.69 10.94 -3.99
CA LYS A 38 -3.99 9.95 -4.83
C LYS A 38 -4.95 8.93 -5.44
N ILE A 39 -6.13 8.76 -4.85
CA ILE A 39 -7.17 7.89 -5.40
C ILE A 39 -8.32 8.79 -5.88
N GLU A 40 -8.67 8.65 -7.14
CA GLU A 40 -9.72 9.42 -7.78
C GLU A 40 -10.83 8.48 -8.24
N VAL A 41 -12.06 8.90 -8.02
CA VAL A 41 -13.27 8.20 -8.48
C VAL A 41 -14.14 9.20 -9.21
N SER A 42 -14.40 8.94 -10.48
CA SER A 42 -15.24 9.81 -11.31
C SER A 42 -16.27 9.00 -12.09
N ALA A 43 -17.36 9.65 -12.48
CA ALA A 43 -18.40 9.01 -13.26
C ALA A 43 -18.80 9.90 -14.46
N SER A 44 -18.92 9.26 -15.63
CA SER A 44 -19.37 9.90 -16.85
C SER A 44 -20.35 8.99 -17.58
N GLY A 45 -21.62 9.40 -17.66
CA GLY A 45 -22.68 8.56 -18.23
C GLY A 45 -22.87 7.25 -17.43
N ASN A 46 -22.62 6.13 -18.08
CA ASN A 46 -22.67 4.80 -17.46
C ASN A 46 -21.29 4.21 -17.17
N VAL A 47 -20.23 5.00 -17.28
CA VAL A 47 -18.87 4.58 -16.96
C VAL A 47 -18.44 5.20 -15.64
N LEU A 48 -17.96 4.35 -14.75
CA LEU A 48 -17.26 4.73 -13.53
C LEU A 48 -15.77 4.52 -13.76
N ASN A 49 -14.98 5.56 -13.59
CA ASN A 49 -13.52 5.48 -13.62
C ASN A 49 -13.00 5.47 -12.18
N VAL A 50 -12.05 4.58 -11.91
CA VAL A 50 -11.28 4.54 -10.66
C VAL A 50 -9.81 4.55 -11.04
N SER A 51 -9.07 5.54 -10.54
CA SER A 51 -7.65 5.68 -10.81
C SER A 51 -6.85 5.97 -9.55
N CYS A 52 -5.57 5.59 -9.58
CA CYS A 52 -4.62 5.89 -8.53
C CYS A 52 -3.22 6.04 -9.13
N ASN A 53 -2.71 7.27 -9.15
CA ASN A 53 -1.44 7.59 -9.78
C ASN A 53 -0.57 8.41 -8.84
N PHE A 54 0.71 8.06 -8.72
CA PHE A 54 1.67 8.80 -7.91
C PHE A 54 3.10 8.56 -8.38
N ASP A 55 3.94 9.60 -8.21
CA ASP A 55 5.33 9.55 -8.62
C ASP A 55 6.14 8.57 -7.78
N ARG A 56 7.12 7.93 -8.41
CA ARG A 56 8.12 7.12 -7.72
C ARG A 56 8.84 7.90 -6.62
N ILE A 57 9.14 9.18 -6.88
CA ILE A 57 9.71 10.08 -5.89
C ILE A 57 8.57 10.86 -5.23
N LEU A 58 8.23 10.45 -4.02
CA LEU A 58 7.10 11.00 -3.29
C LEU A 58 7.53 12.18 -2.42
N ASN A 59 6.92 13.34 -2.66
CA ASN A 59 7.07 14.52 -1.80
C ASN A 59 5.96 14.49 -0.74
N TYR A 60 6.32 14.55 0.53
CA TYR A 60 5.38 14.53 1.65
C TYR A 60 5.81 15.50 2.75
N GLY A 61 5.04 16.57 2.91
CA GLY A 61 5.34 17.62 3.89
C GLY A 61 6.66 18.34 3.65
N SER A 62 7.41 18.59 4.72
CA SER A 62 8.72 19.26 4.71
C SER A 62 9.91 18.30 4.69
N ASP A 63 9.65 17.01 4.70
CA ASP A 63 10.69 15.98 4.74
C ASP A 63 11.38 15.82 3.37
N ALA A 64 12.55 15.20 3.39
CA ALA A 64 13.24 14.87 2.15
C ALA A 64 12.38 13.94 1.28
N PRO A 65 12.39 14.10 -0.05
CA PRO A 65 11.64 13.23 -0.95
C PRO A 65 11.97 11.76 -0.75
N LEU A 66 10.95 10.91 -0.77
CA LEU A 66 11.08 9.47 -0.60
C LEU A 66 11.07 8.78 -1.97
N ASP A 67 12.15 8.15 -2.37
CA ASP A 67 12.15 7.24 -3.52
C ASP A 67 11.52 5.91 -3.11
N LEU A 68 10.29 5.69 -3.54
CA LEU A 68 9.50 4.50 -3.19
C LEU A 68 10.16 3.21 -3.67
N PHE A 69 10.69 3.21 -4.90
CA PHE A 69 11.34 2.02 -5.46
C PHE A 69 12.67 1.70 -4.75
N LEU A 70 13.49 2.70 -4.46
CA LEU A 70 14.74 2.46 -3.73
C LEU A 70 14.48 2.03 -2.28
N THR A 71 13.38 2.48 -1.69
CA THR A 71 13.04 2.16 -0.29
C THR A 71 12.42 0.78 -0.15
N THR A 72 11.55 0.37 -1.08
CA THR A 72 10.77 -0.87 -0.96
C THR A 72 11.21 -1.96 -1.92
N THR A 73 12.01 -1.64 -2.94
CA THR A 73 12.27 -2.47 -4.14
C THR A 73 11.00 -2.92 -4.89
N SER A 74 9.83 -2.53 -4.39
CA SER A 74 8.54 -2.90 -4.97
C SER A 74 8.26 -2.14 -6.26
N ARG A 75 7.86 -2.88 -7.28
CA ARG A 75 7.32 -2.31 -8.53
C ARG A 75 5.82 -2.16 -8.50
N SER A 76 5.17 -2.60 -7.42
CA SER A 76 3.72 -2.57 -7.31
C SER A 76 3.27 -2.07 -5.95
N PHE A 77 2.21 -1.30 -5.97
CA PHE A 77 1.45 -0.89 -4.79
C PHE A 77 0.00 -1.30 -4.99
N PHE A 78 -0.80 -1.34 -3.93
CA PHE A 78 -2.22 -1.62 -4.03
C PHE A 78 -3.04 -0.78 -3.07
N PHE A 79 -4.28 -0.55 -3.42
CA PHE A 79 -5.34 -0.05 -2.55
C PHE A 79 -6.61 -0.86 -2.75
N ASN A 80 -7.51 -0.80 -1.78
CA ASN A 80 -8.75 -1.56 -1.83
C ASN A 80 -9.95 -0.62 -1.99
N TYR A 81 -10.92 -1.08 -2.75
CA TYR A 81 -12.24 -0.47 -2.82
C TYR A 81 -13.33 -1.51 -2.99
N SER A 82 -14.55 -1.15 -2.63
CA SER A 82 -15.72 -1.97 -2.84
C SER A 82 -16.82 -1.15 -3.50
N MET A 83 -17.68 -1.84 -4.24
CA MET A 83 -18.83 -1.23 -4.88
C MET A 83 -20.11 -1.77 -4.26
N GLN A 84 -21.12 -0.92 -4.17
CA GLN A 84 -22.44 -1.32 -3.75
C GLN A 84 -23.48 -0.74 -4.70
N LYS A 85 -24.54 -1.53 -4.97
CA LYS A 85 -25.69 -1.13 -5.77
C LYS A 85 -26.93 -1.07 -4.89
N ARG A 86 -27.76 -0.05 -5.08
CA ARG A 86 -29.02 0.06 -4.38
C ARG A 86 -30.07 -0.85 -5.02
N ASN A 87 -30.68 -1.73 -4.22
CA ASN A 87 -31.74 -2.60 -4.68
C ASN A 87 -33.09 -1.89 -4.72
N THR A 88 -34.12 -2.57 -5.23
CA THR A 88 -35.49 -2.04 -5.35
C THR A 88 -36.15 -1.75 -4.02
N SER A 89 -35.70 -2.37 -2.93
CA SER A 89 -36.16 -2.11 -1.56
C SER A 89 -35.41 -0.94 -0.89
N GLY A 90 -34.48 -0.31 -1.60
CA GLY A 90 -33.71 0.83 -1.12
C GLY A 90 -32.45 0.48 -0.32
N ASN A 91 -32.12 -0.81 -0.16
CA ASN A 91 -30.97 -1.26 0.58
C ASN A 91 -29.72 -1.30 -0.33
N TRP A 92 -28.53 -1.09 0.28
CA TRP A 92 -27.27 -1.22 -0.40
C TRP A 92 -26.77 -2.68 -0.31
N GLU A 93 -26.44 -3.26 -1.45
CA GLU A 93 -25.92 -4.62 -1.58
C GLU A 93 -24.55 -4.58 -2.27
N ASN A 94 -23.68 -5.51 -1.90
CA ASN A 94 -22.39 -5.64 -2.58
C ASN A 94 -22.60 -5.87 -4.07
N TYR A 95 -21.83 -5.16 -4.86
CA TYR A 95 -21.83 -5.27 -6.31
C TYR A 95 -20.41 -5.57 -6.80
N VAL A 96 -20.26 -6.66 -7.50
CA VAL A 96 -19.00 -7.02 -8.17
C VAL A 96 -19.23 -6.90 -9.67
N PRO A 97 -18.47 -6.04 -10.38
CA PRO A 97 -18.55 -5.93 -11.82
C PRO A 97 -18.27 -7.26 -12.49
N THR A 98 -19.04 -7.61 -13.51
CA THR A 98 -18.83 -8.85 -14.28
C THR A 98 -17.61 -8.82 -15.17
N THR A 99 -17.21 -7.62 -15.58
CA THR A 99 -15.99 -7.35 -16.33
C THR A 99 -15.27 -6.19 -15.67
N LEU A 100 -14.05 -6.45 -15.27
CA LEU A 100 -13.16 -5.45 -14.70
C LEU A 100 -11.78 -5.64 -15.33
N THR A 101 -11.40 -4.72 -16.19
CA THR A 101 -10.09 -4.75 -16.85
C THR A 101 -9.42 -3.41 -16.61
N ALA A 102 -8.26 -3.43 -15.96
CA ALA A 102 -7.46 -2.24 -15.82
C ALA A 102 -6.89 -1.83 -17.19
N THR A 103 -6.92 -0.55 -17.49
CA THR A 103 -6.24 0.05 -18.65
C THR A 103 -4.79 0.35 -18.34
N LYS A 104 -4.49 0.56 -17.02
CA LYS A 104 -3.14 0.66 -16.45
C LYS A 104 -3.11 -0.10 -15.14
N GLY A 105 -1.96 -0.72 -14.85
CA GLY A 105 -1.83 -1.58 -13.68
C GLY A 105 -2.61 -2.89 -13.79
N ASP A 106 -3.09 -3.41 -12.67
CA ASP A 106 -3.82 -4.67 -12.62
C ASP A 106 -4.95 -4.65 -11.58
N ASN A 107 -5.84 -5.64 -11.61
CA ASN A 107 -6.94 -5.82 -10.67
C ASN A 107 -6.91 -7.21 -10.03
N PHE A 108 -7.15 -7.26 -8.75
CA PHE A 108 -7.55 -8.49 -8.08
C PHE A 108 -8.96 -8.33 -7.51
N VAL A 109 -9.86 -9.26 -7.88
CA VAL A 109 -11.27 -9.22 -7.48
C VAL A 109 -11.58 -10.35 -6.51
N GLY A 110 -11.99 -9.99 -5.31
CA GLY A 110 -12.40 -10.90 -4.23
C GLY A 110 -13.65 -10.36 -3.52
N SER A 111 -13.64 -10.33 -2.20
CA SER A 111 -14.67 -9.66 -1.39
C SER A 111 -14.64 -8.13 -1.55
N TYR A 112 -13.54 -7.59 -1.97
CA TYR A 112 -13.28 -6.23 -2.41
C TYR A 112 -12.45 -6.28 -3.69
N ILE A 113 -12.25 -5.14 -4.31
CA ILE A 113 -11.41 -4.98 -5.50
C ILE A 113 -10.10 -4.34 -5.03
N SER A 114 -8.97 -4.97 -5.36
CA SER A 114 -7.66 -4.36 -5.20
C SER A 114 -7.22 -3.78 -6.53
N GLY A 115 -7.04 -2.45 -6.57
CA GLY A 115 -6.37 -1.78 -7.69
C GLY A 115 -4.87 -1.81 -7.46
N ILE A 116 -4.12 -2.35 -8.42
CA ILE A 116 -2.67 -2.55 -8.32
C ILE A 116 -1.99 -1.55 -9.23
N GLN A 117 -1.32 -0.56 -8.63
CA GLN A 117 -0.45 0.37 -9.35
C GLN A 117 0.83 -0.33 -9.74
N GLN A 118 1.25 -0.16 -10.98
CA GLN A 118 2.51 -0.72 -11.49
C GLN A 118 3.46 0.37 -11.95
N LEU A 119 4.74 0.16 -11.69
CA LEU A 119 5.85 0.96 -12.19
C LEU A 119 6.55 0.19 -13.30
N ASP A 120 6.35 0.60 -14.53
CA ASP A 120 7.04 0.02 -15.68
C ASP A 120 8.52 0.38 -15.70
N ALA A 121 9.31 -0.35 -16.48
CA ALA A 121 10.78 -0.32 -16.37
C ALA A 121 11.41 1.05 -16.66
N LEU A 122 10.74 1.89 -17.45
CA LEU A 122 11.21 3.22 -17.85
C LEU A 122 10.38 4.35 -17.24
N ASP A 123 9.35 4.01 -16.47
CA ASP A 123 8.42 4.98 -15.92
C ASP A 123 8.91 5.55 -14.60
N THR A 124 8.43 6.73 -14.31
CA THR A 124 8.65 7.45 -13.07
C THR A 124 7.40 7.50 -12.18
N THR A 125 6.31 6.89 -12.63
CA THR A 125 4.99 6.96 -12.00
C THR A 125 4.42 5.55 -11.83
N TYR A 126 3.90 5.26 -10.64
CA TYR A 126 3.05 4.11 -10.39
C TYR A 126 1.64 4.44 -10.85
N GLU A 127 1.08 3.60 -11.72
CA GLU A 127 -0.19 3.89 -12.36
C GLU A 127 -1.19 2.74 -12.22
N TYR A 128 -2.42 3.11 -11.91
CA TYR A 128 -3.59 2.26 -11.99
C TYR A 128 -4.75 3.07 -12.57
N ASP A 129 -5.46 2.48 -13.53
CA ASP A 129 -6.64 3.08 -14.12
C ASP A 129 -7.59 1.98 -14.60
N THR A 130 -8.88 2.13 -14.31
CA THR A 130 -9.90 1.19 -14.74
C THR A 130 -11.22 1.89 -15.03
N ASP A 131 -11.85 1.47 -16.13
CA ASP A 131 -13.20 1.88 -16.51
C ASP A 131 -14.19 0.74 -16.26
N ILE A 132 -15.23 1.03 -15.51
CA ILE A 132 -16.26 0.08 -15.15
C ILE A 132 -17.59 0.51 -15.79
N THR A 133 -18.06 -0.25 -16.77
CA THR A 133 -19.37 0.00 -17.37
C THR A 133 -20.47 -0.51 -16.44
N LEU A 134 -21.39 0.37 -16.06
CA LEU A 134 -22.47 0.09 -15.13
C LEU A 134 -23.81 0.02 -15.86
N SER A 135 -24.67 -0.90 -15.43
CA SER A 135 -26.09 -0.89 -15.81
C SER A 135 -26.83 0.25 -15.09
N PRO A 136 -27.96 0.72 -15.59
CA PRO A 136 -28.73 1.77 -14.90
C PRO A 136 -29.00 1.41 -13.45
N GLY A 137 -28.80 2.40 -12.55
CA GLY A 137 -28.97 2.20 -11.11
C GLY A 137 -28.24 3.24 -10.27
N GLN A 138 -28.39 3.09 -8.96
CA GLN A 138 -27.63 3.90 -8.01
C GLN A 138 -26.47 3.06 -7.45
N TYR A 139 -25.28 3.62 -7.51
CA TYR A 139 -24.08 2.97 -7.03
C TYR A 139 -23.37 3.87 -6.02
N ARG A 140 -22.59 3.25 -5.14
CA ARG A 140 -21.59 3.94 -4.34
C ARG A 140 -20.28 3.14 -4.34
N VAL A 141 -19.19 3.86 -4.31
CA VAL A 141 -17.84 3.29 -4.14
C VAL A 141 -17.38 3.63 -2.73
N VAL A 142 -16.82 2.64 -2.06
CA VAL A 142 -16.20 2.81 -0.75
C VAL A 142 -14.72 2.47 -0.91
N VAL A 143 -13.88 3.45 -0.76
CA VAL A 143 -12.43 3.34 -0.94
C VAL A 143 -11.75 3.28 0.42
N GLU A 144 -10.81 2.36 0.59
CA GLU A 144 -9.87 2.37 1.71
C GLU A 144 -8.79 3.42 1.41
N PRO A 145 -8.66 4.49 2.23
CA PRO A 145 -7.75 5.61 1.93
C PRO A 145 -6.30 5.26 2.29
N ARG A 146 -5.84 4.10 1.85
CA ARG A 146 -4.52 3.57 2.15
C ARG A 146 -3.96 2.81 0.94
N ILE A 147 -2.74 3.14 0.56
CA ILE A 147 -1.98 2.49 -0.50
C ILE A 147 -0.76 1.83 0.13
N VAL A 148 -0.51 0.57 -0.19
CA VAL A 148 0.55 -0.23 0.45
C VAL A 148 1.44 -0.85 -0.61
N SER A 149 2.75 -0.91 -0.36
CA SER A 149 3.68 -1.62 -1.24
C SER A 149 3.39 -3.12 -1.27
N LEU A 150 3.42 -3.67 -2.49
CA LEU A 150 3.22 -5.09 -2.75
C LEU A 150 4.58 -5.71 -3.14
N ASP A 151 4.83 -6.94 -2.67
CA ASP A 151 6.04 -7.70 -3.03
C ASP A 151 7.37 -6.98 -2.74
N SER A 152 7.41 -6.16 -1.68
CA SER A 152 8.67 -5.60 -1.20
C SER A 152 9.58 -6.76 -0.77
N GLN A 153 10.65 -6.99 -1.53
CA GLN A 153 11.65 -8.03 -1.20
C GLN A 153 12.59 -7.56 -0.09
N ASP A 154 12.66 -6.25 0.11
CA ASP A 154 13.38 -5.66 1.21
C ASP A 154 12.43 -5.36 2.37
N VAL A 155 13.02 -5.19 3.49
CA VAL A 155 12.51 -5.17 4.83
C VAL A 155 11.56 -4.00 5.14
N VAL A 156 11.37 -3.07 4.19
CA VAL A 156 10.58 -1.86 4.41
C VAL A 156 9.27 -1.88 3.64
N THR A 157 8.16 -1.97 4.35
CA THR A 157 6.83 -1.74 3.80
C THR A 157 6.49 -0.25 3.88
N VAL A 158 6.14 0.37 2.75
CA VAL A 158 5.64 1.74 2.73
C VAL A 158 4.12 1.75 2.65
N THR A 159 3.50 2.50 3.55
CA THR A 159 2.07 2.79 3.55
C THR A 159 1.86 4.27 3.26
N ILE A 160 1.10 4.59 2.21
CA ILE A 160 0.70 5.95 1.86
C ILE A 160 -0.75 6.13 2.30
N ASN A 161 -0.97 6.96 3.31
CA ASN A 161 -2.30 7.41 3.69
C ASN A 161 -2.72 8.53 2.75
N THR A 162 -3.91 8.44 2.21
CA THR A 162 -4.43 9.42 1.24
C THR A 162 -5.87 9.79 1.55
N THR A 163 -6.35 10.86 0.94
CA THR A 163 -7.78 11.20 0.87
C THR A 163 -8.30 10.92 -0.55
N THR A 164 -9.57 10.65 -0.67
CA THR A 164 -10.32 10.56 -1.94
C THR A 164 -11.03 11.85 -2.22
#